data_0f34d666ee9e676b9c66a693bd3acc37
#
_entry.id   0f34d666ee9e676b9c66a693bd3acc37
#
_cell.length_a   1.000
_cell.length_b   1.000
_cell.length_c   1.000
_cell.angle_alpha   90.00
_cell.angle_beta   90.00
_cell.angle_gamma   90.00
#
_symmetry.space_group_name_H-M   'P 1'
#
loop_
_entity.id
_entity.type
_entity.pdbx_description
1 polymer ?
#
loop_
_entity_poly.entity_id
_entity_poly.type
_entity_poly.pdbx_seq_one_letter_code
_entity_poly.pdbx_strand_id
1 'polypeptide(L)'
;MELVLAILVGGLFAAGLYTMLRRSIVRIAVGLILLGHAANLLIFTAARITRYEAPIIPADAENFSQQVADPLPQAMILTAIVIAFGVLVFALVLIQRVYQVVGSDDLDSLTSTDRPEP
;
A
#
# COMPACT_ATOMS: atom_id res chain seq x y z
N MET A 1 -10.94 -10.16 -17.49
CA MET A 1 -10.53 -10.02 -16.08
C MET A 1 -9.30 -9.12 -15.91
N GLU A 2 -8.22 -9.38 -16.64
CA GLU A 2 -7.01 -8.56 -16.56
C GLU A 2 -7.23 -7.09 -16.92
N LEU A 3 -8.05 -6.81 -17.92
CA LEU A 3 -8.38 -5.43 -18.29
C LEU A 3 -9.11 -4.70 -17.16
N VAL A 4 -10.07 -5.36 -16.51
CA VAL A 4 -10.81 -4.80 -15.38
C VAL A 4 -9.85 -4.51 -14.22
N LEU A 5 -8.94 -5.42 -13.92
CA LEU A 5 -7.93 -5.24 -12.89
C LEU A 5 -6.96 -4.09 -13.24
N ALA A 6 -6.56 -3.98 -14.50
CA ALA A 6 -5.70 -2.87 -14.95
C ALA A 6 -6.38 -1.52 -14.76
N ILE A 7 -7.66 -1.41 -15.10
CA ILE A 7 -8.46 -0.20 -14.89
C ILE A 7 -8.58 0.11 -13.39
N LEU A 8 -8.83 -0.91 -12.57
CA LEU A 8 -8.93 -0.76 -11.13
C LEU A 8 -7.62 -0.27 -10.51
N VAL A 9 -6.49 -0.87 -10.91
CA VAL A 9 -5.15 -0.45 -10.47
C VAL A 9 -4.90 1.01 -10.84
N GLY A 10 -5.17 1.38 -12.09
CA GLY A 10 -5.02 2.75 -12.56
C GLY A 10 -5.89 3.73 -11.80
N GLY A 11 -7.14 3.36 -11.54
CA GLY A 11 -8.08 4.17 -10.76
C GLY A 11 -7.65 4.38 -9.33
N LEU A 12 -7.20 3.31 -8.66
CA LEU A 12 -6.66 3.39 -7.30
C LEU A 12 -5.39 4.25 -7.23
N PHE A 13 -4.49 4.09 -8.22
CA PHE A 13 -3.27 4.87 -8.29
C PHE A 13 -3.58 6.36 -8.48
N ALA A 14 -4.49 6.68 -9.40
CA ALA A 14 -4.93 8.05 -9.64
C ALA A 14 -5.60 8.67 -8.41
N ALA A 15 -6.49 7.93 -7.75
CA ALA A 15 -7.16 8.37 -6.54
C ALA A 15 -6.16 8.59 -5.39
N GLY A 16 -5.18 7.70 -5.24
CA GLY A 16 -4.13 7.81 -4.24
C GLY A 16 -3.28 9.06 -4.46
N LEU A 17 -2.80 9.29 -5.66
CA LEU A 17 -2.02 10.49 -6.00
C LEU A 17 -2.85 11.77 -5.81
N TYR A 18 -4.09 11.79 -6.29
CA TYR A 18 -4.98 12.93 -6.11
C TYR A 18 -5.18 13.28 -4.63
N THR A 19 -5.37 12.26 -3.79
CA THR A 19 -5.59 12.44 -2.37
C THR A 19 -4.31 12.92 -1.67
N MET A 20 -3.15 12.43 -2.08
CA MET A 20 -1.85 12.84 -1.52
C MET A 20 -1.47 14.28 -1.88
N LEU A 21 -1.97 14.81 -2.98
CA LEU A 21 -1.69 16.19 -3.40
C LEU A 21 -2.52 17.25 -2.64
N ARG A 22 -3.24 16.83 -1.62
CA ARG A 22 -4.01 17.73 -0.77
C ARG A 22 -3.19 18.23 0.41
N ARG A 23 -3.63 19.31 1.04
CA ARG A 23 -2.97 19.94 2.19
C ARG A 23 -3.22 19.23 3.51
N SER A 24 -4.19 18.31 3.55
CA SER A 24 -4.56 17.60 4.77
C SER A 24 -3.62 16.41 5.00
N ILE A 25 -3.06 16.30 6.20
CA ILE A 25 -2.23 15.16 6.61
C ILE A 25 -3.05 13.88 6.56
N VAL A 26 -4.31 13.92 6.98
CA VAL A 26 -5.21 12.77 6.95
C VAL A 26 -5.42 12.26 5.53
N ARG A 27 -5.61 13.18 4.57
CA ARG A 27 -5.76 12.82 3.16
C ARG A 27 -4.49 12.23 2.57
N ILE A 28 -3.33 12.72 2.99
CA ILE A 28 -2.04 12.14 2.59
C ILE A 28 -1.94 10.69 3.08
N ALA A 29 -2.32 10.42 4.32
CA ALA A 29 -2.34 9.06 4.86
C ALA A 29 -3.30 8.14 4.08
N VAL A 30 -4.51 8.61 3.78
CA VAL A 30 -5.47 7.86 2.97
C VAL A 30 -4.93 7.60 1.57
N GLY A 31 -4.31 8.60 0.94
CA GLY A 31 -3.66 8.45 -0.35
C GLY A 31 -2.55 7.42 -0.34
N LEU A 32 -1.75 7.39 0.71
CA LEU A 32 -0.68 6.40 0.88
C LEU A 32 -1.25 4.98 0.98
N ILE A 33 -2.36 4.79 1.70
CA ILE A 33 -3.07 3.50 1.78
C ILE A 33 -3.55 3.08 0.39
N LEU A 34 -4.18 3.99 -0.35
CA LEU A 34 -4.66 3.70 -1.70
C LEU A 34 -3.53 3.31 -2.66
N LEU A 35 -2.39 4.00 -2.59
CA LEU A 35 -1.20 3.66 -3.38
C LEU A 35 -0.67 2.29 -3.00
N GLY A 36 -0.64 1.95 -1.73
CA GLY A 36 -0.23 0.62 -1.26
C GLY A 36 -1.12 -0.48 -1.84
N HIS A 37 -2.42 -0.29 -1.81
CA HIS A 37 -3.36 -1.25 -2.41
C HIS A 37 -3.21 -1.32 -3.94
N ALA A 38 -3.00 -0.19 -4.61
CA ALA A 38 -2.73 -0.17 -6.04
C ALA A 38 -1.47 -0.95 -6.41
N ALA A 39 -0.40 -0.78 -5.65
CA ALA A 39 0.85 -1.50 -5.86
C ALA A 39 0.68 -3.00 -5.65
N ASN A 40 0.01 -3.42 -4.59
CA ASN A 40 -0.25 -4.82 -4.30
C ASN A 40 -1.11 -5.47 -5.40
N LEU A 41 -2.14 -4.78 -5.85
CA LEU A 41 -3.00 -5.27 -6.91
C LEU A 41 -2.26 -5.30 -8.26
N LEU A 42 -1.34 -4.37 -8.50
CA LEU A 42 -0.48 -4.38 -9.67
C LEU A 42 0.43 -5.61 -9.69
N ILE A 43 1.06 -5.94 -8.56
CA ILE A 43 1.89 -7.15 -8.43
C ILE A 43 1.05 -8.39 -8.70
N PHE A 44 -0.15 -8.45 -8.11
CA PHE A 44 -1.07 -9.55 -8.30
C PHE A 44 -1.48 -9.71 -9.77
N THR A 45 -1.79 -8.62 -10.45
CA THR A 45 -2.18 -8.61 -11.86
C THR A 45 -1.01 -8.98 -12.77
N ALA A 46 0.18 -8.45 -12.48
CA ALA A 46 1.39 -8.73 -13.25
C ALA A 46 1.84 -10.20 -13.15
N ALA A 47 1.55 -10.83 -12.03
CA ALA A 47 1.83 -12.25 -11.81
C ALA A 47 0.96 -13.19 -12.62
N ARG A 48 -0.08 -12.67 -13.26
CA ARG A 48 -1.14 -13.37 -13.96
C ARG A 48 -2.02 -14.23 -13.03
N ILE A 49 -3.30 -14.14 -13.25
CA ILE A 49 -4.28 -14.93 -12.53
C ILE A 49 -4.37 -16.28 -13.20
N THR A 50 -4.09 -17.32 -12.44
CA THR A 50 -4.15 -18.71 -12.92
C THR A 50 -5.09 -19.52 -12.02
N ARG A 51 -5.63 -20.60 -12.59
CA ARG A 51 -6.42 -21.59 -11.82
C ARG A 51 -5.57 -22.80 -11.43
N TYR A 52 -4.25 -22.61 -11.36
CA TYR A 52 -3.34 -23.66 -10.96
C TYR A 52 -3.44 -23.95 -9.47
N GLU A 53 -2.96 -25.13 -9.10
CA GLU A 53 -2.88 -25.57 -7.71
C GLU A 53 -2.01 -24.62 -6.86
N ALA A 54 -2.22 -24.68 -5.56
CA ALA A 54 -1.39 -23.97 -4.61
C ALA A 54 0.08 -24.43 -4.73
N PRO A 55 1.07 -23.53 -4.54
CA PRO A 55 2.48 -23.86 -4.69
C PRO A 55 3.02 -24.63 -3.48
N ILE A 56 2.55 -25.86 -3.32
CA ILE A 56 2.96 -26.76 -2.24
C ILE A 56 3.72 -27.94 -2.86
N ILE A 57 4.96 -28.13 -2.41
CA ILE A 57 5.77 -29.28 -2.81
C ILE A 57 5.48 -30.41 -1.84
N PRO A 58 5.11 -31.65 -2.34
CA PRO A 58 4.95 -32.81 -1.48
C PRO A 58 6.22 -33.11 -0.69
N ALA A 59 6.07 -33.66 0.53
CA ALA A 59 7.20 -33.92 1.42
C ALA A 59 8.22 -34.92 0.84
N ASP A 60 7.80 -35.76 -0.12
CA ASP A 60 8.65 -36.76 -0.79
C ASP A 60 9.17 -36.32 -2.16
N ALA A 61 8.95 -35.04 -2.53
CA ALA A 61 9.35 -34.49 -3.83
C ALA A 61 10.24 -33.27 -3.66
N GLU A 62 11.14 -33.04 -4.63
CA GLU A 62 12.00 -31.84 -4.66
C GLU A 62 11.40 -30.73 -5.51
N ASN A 63 10.45 -31.06 -6.38
CA ASN A 63 9.83 -30.14 -7.32
C ASN A 63 8.32 -30.32 -7.33
N PHE A 64 7.62 -29.34 -7.93
CA PHE A 64 6.19 -29.42 -8.12
C PHE A 64 5.83 -30.54 -9.07
N SER A 65 4.83 -31.33 -8.72
CA SER A 65 4.34 -32.44 -9.55
C SER A 65 3.46 -31.97 -10.70
N GLN A 66 2.95 -30.74 -10.66
CA GLN A 66 2.06 -30.14 -11.65
C GLN A 66 2.26 -28.64 -11.70
N GLN A 67 1.60 -27.99 -12.67
CA GLN A 67 1.64 -26.52 -12.71
C GLN A 67 0.93 -25.93 -11.50
N VAL A 68 1.61 -25.00 -10.85
CA VAL A 68 1.12 -24.29 -9.67
C VAL A 68 1.15 -22.78 -9.91
N ALA A 69 0.41 -22.02 -9.11
CA ALA A 69 0.49 -20.58 -9.11
C ALA A 69 1.89 -20.14 -8.66
N ASP A 70 2.39 -19.02 -9.23
CA ASP A 70 3.70 -18.50 -8.87
C ASP A 70 3.72 -18.06 -7.39
N PRO A 71 4.57 -18.64 -6.55
CA PRO A 71 4.63 -18.28 -5.13
C PRO A 71 5.34 -16.95 -4.85
N LEU A 72 6.19 -16.47 -5.75
CA LEU A 72 6.97 -15.25 -5.52
C LEU A 72 6.10 -14.00 -5.37
N PRO A 73 5.14 -13.68 -6.26
CA PRO A 73 4.24 -12.56 -6.07
C PRO A 73 3.40 -12.69 -4.80
N GLN A 74 2.98 -13.89 -4.45
CA GLN A 74 2.23 -14.16 -3.22
C GLN A 74 3.04 -13.77 -1.99
N ALA A 75 4.31 -14.17 -1.94
CA ALA A 75 5.22 -13.83 -0.84
C ALA A 75 5.49 -12.32 -0.79
N MET A 76 5.70 -11.68 -1.92
CA MET A 76 5.94 -10.24 -2.02
C MET A 76 4.75 -9.42 -1.51
N ILE A 77 3.54 -9.79 -1.90
CA ILE A 77 2.32 -9.11 -1.46
C ILE A 77 2.12 -9.29 0.05
N LEU A 78 2.32 -10.49 0.57
CA LEU A 78 2.22 -10.74 2.00
C LEU A 78 3.20 -9.88 2.81
N THR A 79 4.45 -9.80 2.35
CA THR A 79 5.46 -8.93 2.95
C THR A 79 5.05 -7.46 2.90
N ALA A 80 4.54 -7.01 1.76
CA ALA A 80 4.08 -5.64 1.58
C ALA A 80 2.89 -5.30 2.49
N ILE A 81 1.96 -6.23 2.70
CA ILE A 81 0.83 -6.05 3.61
C ILE A 81 1.31 -5.82 5.04
N VAL A 82 2.26 -6.61 5.52
CA VAL A 82 2.80 -6.49 6.89
C VAL A 82 3.55 -5.16 7.06
N ILE A 83 4.37 -4.78 6.10
CA ILE A 83 5.09 -3.50 6.14
C ILE A 83 4.11 -2.33 6.09
N ALA A 84 3.11 -2.39 5.22
CA ALA A 84 2.08 -1.35 5.11
C ALA A 84 1.31 -1.18 6.41
N PHE A 85 1.01 -2.27 7.10
CA PHE A 85 0.35 -2.23 8.40
C PHE A 85 1.20 -1.47 9.43
N GLY A 86 2.50 -1.78 9.51
CA GLY A 86 3.42 -1.09 10.42
C GLY A 86 3.55 0.40 10.10
N VAL A 87 3.70 0.73 8.82
CA VAL A 87 3.76 2.13 8.36
C VAL A 87 2.46 2.87 8.67
N LEU A 88 1.32 2.23 8.45
CA LEU A 88 0.01 2.82 8.74
C LEU A 88 -0.16 3.16 10.23
N VAL A 89 0.18 2.21 11.11
CA VAL A 89 0.10 2.42 12.55
C VAL A 89 1.01 3.58 12.97
N PHE A 90 2.25 3.61 12.48
CA PHE A 90 3.17 4.70 12.72
C PHE A 90 2.61 6.05 12.24
N ALA A 91 2.08 6.09 11.02
CA ALA A 91 1.50 7.29 10.44
C ALA A 91 0.30 7.81 11.25
N LEU A 92 -0.57 6.91 11.71
CA LEU A 92 -1.73 7.28 12.52
C LEU A 92 -1.31 7.91 13.85
N VAL A 93 -0.32 7.33 14.52
CA VAL A 93 0.21 7.86 15.78
C VAL A 93 0.86 9.24 15.54
N LEU A 94 1.61 9.38 14.45
CA LEU A 94 2.24 10.65 14.09
C LEU A 94 1.19 11.72 13.79
N ILE A 95 0.17 11.40 13.03
CA ILE A 95 -0.93 12.33 12.72
C ILE A 95 -1.64 12.75 14.00
N GLN A 96 -1.93 11.83 14.88
CA GLN A 96 -2.55 12.11 16.16
C GLN A 96 -1.69 13.08 16.97
N ARG A 97 -0.38 12.85 17.01
CA ARG A 97 0.56 13.70 17.74
C ARG A 97 0.63 15.11 17.14
N VAL A 98 0.73 15.19 15.82
CA VAL A 98 0.74 16.49 15.12
C VAL A 98 -0.55 17.25 15.41
N TYR A 99 -1.69 16.60 15.33
CA TYR A 99 -2.98 17.22 15.62
C TYR A 99 -3.07 17.74 17.06
N GLN A 100 -2.57 16.96 18.02
CA GLN A 100 -2.55 17.38 19.43
C GLN A 100 -1.67 18.63 19.66
N VAL A 101 -0.57 18.74 18.93
CA VAL A 101 0.38 19.85 19.10
C VAL A 101 -0.07 21.10 18.33
N VAL A 102 -0.53 20.91 17.09
CA VAL A 102 -0.84 22.04 16.18
C VAL A 102 -2.33 22.40 16.23
N GLY A 103 -3.21 21.44 16.53
CA GLY A 103 -4.66 21.64 16.54
C GLY A 103 -5.30 21.68 15.15
N SER A 104 -4.56 21.31 14.11
CA SER A 104 -5.02 21.29 12.72
C SER A 104 -4.36 20.17 11.93
N ASP A 105 -5.05 19.67 10.92
CA ASP A 105 -4.51 18.74 9.94
C ASP A 105 -4.04 19.42 8.64
N ASP A 106 -4.15 20.76 8.57
CA ASP A 106 -3.71 21.53 7.41
C ASP A 106 -2.17 21.70 7.45
N LEU A 107 -1.51 21.24 6.39
CA LEU A 107 -0.06 21.34 6.26
C LEU A 107 0.44 22.78 6.26
N ASP A 108 -0.34 23.72 5.75
CA ASP A 108 0.03 25.13 5.73
C ASP A 108 0.10 25.75 7.13
N SER A 109 -0.52 25.10 8.13
CA SER A 109 -0.44 25.54 9.53
C SER A 109 0.79 25.01 10.27
N LEU A 110 1.58 24.11 9.66
CA LEU A 110 2.79 23.56 10.24
C LEU A 110 3.98 24.51 10.03
N THR A 111 4.04 25.58 10.81
CA THR A 111 5.04 26.64 10.66
C THR A 111 6.05 26.69 11.80
N SER A 112 6.00 25.77 12.74
CA SER A 112 6.84 25.82 13.95
C SER A 112 8.35 25.70 13.64
N THR A 113 8.70 25.03 12.54
CA THR A 113 10.10 24.89 12.11
C THR A 113 10.60 26.08 11.31
N ASP A 114 9.69 26.89 10.80
CA ASP A 114 10.02 28.05 9.95
C ASP A 114 10.09 29.37 10.75
N ARG A 115 9.71 29.32 12.01
CA ARG A 115 9.76 30.52 12.89
C ARG A 115 11.15 30.67 13.47
N PRO A 116 11.79 31.84 13.29
CA PRO A 116 13.01 32.12 14.04
C PRO A 116 12.68 32.09 15.51
N GLU A 117 13.52 31.45 16.29
CA GLU A 117 13.39 31.49 17.74
C GLU A 117 13.54 32.96 18.22
N PRO A 118 12.73 33.38 19.17
CA PRO A 118 12.81 34.73 19.68
C PRO A 118 14.11 34.99 20.45
#